data_5e55b0635ae287b95d309083b2f8fbd4
#
_entry.id   5e55b0635ae287b95d309083b2f8fbd4
#
_cell.length_a   1.000
_cell.length_b   1.000
_cell.length_c   1.000
_cell.angle_alpha   90.00
_cell.angle_beta   90.00
_cell.angle_gamma   90.00
#
_symmetry.space_group_name_H-M   'P 1'
#
loop_
_entity.id
_entity.type
_entity.pdbx_description
1 polymer ?
#
loop_
_entity_poly.entity_id
_entity_poly.type
_entity_poly.pdbx_seq_one_letter_code
_entity_poly.pdbx_strand_id
1 'polypeptide(L)'
;LAWSNVDLKAQETITNAFDDLKRTGTVNEQDSEMRQATSDTALQKLLTQKPAAGYFCFAEDRMHDIRLDQIIPARWTERVFDTWLQLKGDCQPGEFYTWQIGVFTPFKELKGVSVSFSDLVNADGNKIKSTSFQCFNQEGTDTDGQTFRKTVCIPKGYVQALWIGMDIPASAKGIYKGKAFVKEGSSQPVEIAIELNVSGS
;
A
#
# COMPACT_ATOMS: atom_id res chain seq x y z
N LEU A 1 -12.16 19.46 14.03
CA LEU A 1 -12.41 19.87 15.39
C LEU A 1 -11.90 18.79 16.33
N ALA A 2 -10.84 19.10 17.07
CA ALA A 2 -10.27 18.34 18.19
C ALA A 2 -9.90 16.88 17.89
N TRP A 3 -8.86 16.65 17.13
CA TRP A 3 -7.94 15.57 17.39
C TRP A 3 -7.16 16.01 18.62
N SER A 4 -7.58 15.52 19.77
CA SER A 4 -7.13 16.04 21.05
C SER A 4 -5.69 15.64 21.36
N ASN A 5 -5.04 16.39 22.25
CA ASN A 5 -3.69 16.15 22.80
C ASN A 5 -3.41 14.72 23.27
N VAL A 6 -4.43 13.87 23.39
CA VAL A 6 -4.31 12.44 23.75
C VAL A 6 -3.70 11.63 22.60
N ASP A 7 -4.11 11.90 21.35
CA ASP A 7 -3.61 11.17 20.19
C ASP A 7 -2.16 11.55 19.86
N LEU A 8 -1.80 12.83 20.05
CA LEU A 8 -0.44 13.31 19.88
C LEU A 8 0.53 12.66 20.89
N LYS A 9 0.12 12.53 22.15
CA LYS A 9 0.94 11.84 23.19
C LYS A 9 1.09 10.36 22.89
N ALA A 10 0.05 9.69 22.39
CA ALA A 10 0.13 8.30 22.00
C ALA A 10 1.08 8.09 20.81
N GLN A 11 1.01 8.96 19.80
CA GLN A 11 1.91 8.95 18.65
C GLN A 11 3.36 9.22 19.07
N GLU A 12 3.59 10.22 19.91
CA GLU A 12 4.91 10.53 20.47
C GLU A 12 5.48 9.36 21.26
N THR A 13 4.67 8.69 22.08
CA THR A 13 5.09 7.51 22.85
C THR A 13 5.46 6.34 21.93
N ILE A 14 4.69 6.09 20.88
CA ILE A 14 4.98 5.04 19.91
C ILE A 14 6.27 5.37 19.16
N THR A 15 6.42 6.61 18.66
CA THR A 15 7.63 7.06 17.97
C THR A 15 8.85 6.87 18.84
N ASN A 16 8.81 7.33 20.10
CA ASN A 16 9.93 7.19 21.04
C ASN A 16 10.28 5.73 21.31
N ALA A 17 9.28 4.85 21.46
CA ALA A 17 9.52 3.42 21.65
C ALA A 17 10.19 2.77 20.43
N PHE A 18 9.79 3.15 19.21
CA PHE A 18 10.43 2.67 17.98
C PHE A 18 11.84 3.20 17.80
N ASP A 19 12.10 4.46 18.13
CA ASP A 19 13.44 5.04 18.10
C ASP A 19 14.39 4.34 19.10
N ASP A 20 13.90 3.98 20.27
CA ASP A 20 14.65 3.18 21.23
C ASP A 20 14.96 1.77 20.72
N LEU A 21 13.98 1.10 20.11
CA LEU A 21 14.17 -0.21 19.48
C LEU A 21 15.15 -0.16 18.31
N LYS A 22 15.06 0.87 17.47
CA LYS A 22 16.01 1.11 16.39
C LYS A 22 17.44 1.31 16.91
N ARG A 23 17.61 2.13 17.96
CA ARG A 23 18.89 2.37 18.62
C ARG A 23 19.49 1.10 19.21
N THR A 24 18.67 0.18 19.70
CA THR A 24 19.11 -1.13 20.24
C THR A 24 19.33 -2.20 19.15
N GLY A 25 19.05 -1.88 17.87
CA GLY A 25 19.21 -2.82 16.75
C GLY A 25 18.16 -3.93 16.69
N THR A 26 17.04 -3.78 17.43
CA THR A 26 15.96 -4.78 17.47
C THR A 26 14.85 -4.55 16.45
N VAL A 27 14.86 -3.40 15.74
CA VAL A 27 13.93 -3.06 14.64
C VAL A 27 14.75 -2.69 13.41
N ASN A 28 14.36 -3.18 12.25
CA ASN A 28 15.01 -2.78 11.01
C ASN A 28 14.64 -1.33 10.63
N GLU A 29 15.46 -0.71 9.80
CA GLU A 29 15.33 0.71 9.47
C GLU A 29 14.02 1.01 8.72
N GLN A 30 13.62 0.14 7.79
CA GLN A 30 12.40 0.29 7.01
C GLN A 30 11.13 0.21 7.86
N ASP A 31 11.09 -0.71 8.84
CA ASP A 31 9.97 -0.79 9.78
C ASP A 31 9.87 0.48 10.64
N SER A 32 11.02 1.02 11.07
CA SER A 32 11.08 2.29 11.82
C SER A 32 10.52 3.47 10.99
N GLU A 33 10.84 3.57 9.70
CA GLU A 33 10.33 4.63 8.81
C GLU A 33 8.80 4.60 8.70
N MET A 34 8.21 3.39 8.64
CA MET A 34 6.76 3.24 8.57
C MET A 34 6.04 3.53 9.90
N ARG A 35 6.77 3.65 11.00
CA ARG A 35 6.23 3.98 12.35
C ARG A 35 6.42 5.45 12.73
N GLN A 36 7.26 6.16 12.03
CA GLN A 36 7.43 7.60 12.25
C GLN A 36 6.21 8.36 11.71
N ALA A 37 5.47 8.99 12.61
CA ALA A 37 4.28 9.76 12.25
C ALA A 37 4.64 11.00 11.44
N THR A 38 3.81 11.33 10.46
CA THR A 38 3.92 12.61 9.74
C THR A 38 3.67 13.79 10.69
N SER A 39 4.30 14.94 10.42
CA SER A 39 4.01 16.16 11.17
C SER A 39 2.60 16.70 10.90
N ASP A 40 2.02 17.43 11.85
CA ASP A 40 0.71 18.05 11.70
C ASP A 40 0.64 18.96 10.47
N THR A 41 1.70 19.71 10.20
CA THR A 41 1.79 20.60 9.03
C THR A 41 1.74 19.79 7.73
N ALA A 42 2.48 18.69 7.64
CA ALA A 42 2.48 17.83 6.46
C ALA A 42 1.13 17.12 6.28
N LEU A 43 0.52 16.67 7.38
CA LEU A 43 -0.82 16.08 7.35
C LEU A 43 -1.87 17.10 6.86
N GLN A 44 -1.85 18.33 7.37
CA GLN A 44 -2.76 19.38 6.91
C GLN A 44 -2.56 19.67 5.42
N LYS A 45 -1.32 19.75 4.94
CA LYS A 45 -1.03 19.90 3.52
C LYS A 45 -1.59 18.73 2.69
N LEU A 46 -1.46 17.50 3.16
CA LEU A 46 -2.06 16.32 2.52
C LEU A 46 -3.58 16.47 2.43
N LEU A 47 -4.25 16.82 3.53
CA LEU A 47 -5.71 16.94 3.60
C LEU A 47 -6.28 18.03 2.70
N THR A 48 -5.53 19.09 2.42
CA THR A 48 -5.96 20.15 1.48
C THR A 48 -6.09 19.69 0.04
N GLN A 49 -5.46 18.57 -0.33
CA GLN A 49 -5.47 18.08 -1.72
C GLN A 49 -6.81 17.51 -2.16
N LYS A 50 -7.64 17.05 -1.21
CA LYS A 50 -9.03 16.58 -1.43
C LYS A 50 -9.15 15.70 -2.69
N PRO A 51 -8.58 14.49 -2.70
CA PRO A 51 -8.63 13.63 -3.88
C PRO A 51 -10.07 13.37 -4.30
N ALA A 52 -10.33 13.31 -5.61
CA ALA A 52 -11.67 13.13 -6.17
C ALA A 52 -12.36 11.84 -5.66
N ALA A 53 -11.60 10.80 -5.37
CA ALA A 53 -12.10 9.55 -4.78
C ALA A 53 -12.51 9.69 -3.30
N GLY A 54 -12.07 10.76 -2.59
CA GLY A 54 -12.31 10.97 -1.18
C GLY A 54 -11.39 10.20 -0.25
N TYR A 55 -10.37 9.53 -0.77
CA TYR A 55 -9.34 8.81 -0.04
C TYR A 55 -8.02 8.86 -0.79
N PHE A 56 -6.92 8.60 -0.10
CA PHE A 56 -5.57 8.55 -0.67
C PHE A 56 -5.11 7.12 -0.83
N CYS A 57 -4.31 6.86 -1.86
CA CYS A 57 -3.61 5.60 -2.06
C CYS A 57 -2.10 5.83 -2.11
N PHE A 58 -1.34 4.90 -1.51
CA PHE A 58 0.11 4.93 -1.47
C PHE A 58 0.64 3.55 -1.84
N ALA A 59 1.34 3.43 -2.95
CA ALA A 59 2.02 2.20 -3.31
C ALA A 59 3.26 2.02 -2.43
N GLU A 60 3.41 0.83 -1.84
CA GLU A 60 4.56 0.45 -1.03
C GLU A 60 5.09 -0.93 -1.43
N ASP A 61 6.39 -1.10 -1.30
CA ASP A 61 7.03 -2.39 -1.48
C ASP A 61 6.81 -3.32 -0.28
N ARG A 62 7.37 -4.52 -0.36
CA ARG A 62 7.27 -5.54 0.70
C ARG A 62 8.11 -5.25 1.96
N MET A 63 9.03 -4.30 1.89
CA MET A 63 9.94 -3.97 3.00
C MET A 63 9.35 -2.92 3.96
N HIS A 64 8.32 -2.20 3.51
CA HIS A 64 7.69 -1.12 4.25
C HIS A 64 6.28 -1.52 4.70
N ASP A 65 6.20 -2.29 5.77
CA ASP A 65 4.97 -2.88 6.30
C ASP A 65 3.93 -1.82 6.72
N ILE A 66 2.78 -1.85 6.05
CA ILE A 66 1.63 -0.98 6.37
C ILE A 66 0.71 -1.70 7.34
N ARG A 67 0.49 -1.12 8.51
CA ARG A 67 -0.47 -1.65 9.51
C ARG A 67 -1.82 -0.95 9.43
N LEU A 68 -2.85 -1.61 9.95
CA LEU A 68 -4.13 -0.96 10.20
C LEU A 68 -3.95 0.00 11.38
N ASP A 69 -3.85 1.29 11.10
CA ASP A 69 -3.52 2.31 12.08
C ASP A 69 -4.17 3.66 11.73
N GLN A 70 -4.10 4.60 12.67
CA GLN A 70 -4.44 6.02 12.46
C GLN A 70 -3.19 6.87 12.16
N ILE A 71 -2.01 6.25 12.18
CA ILE A 71 -0.75 6.93 11.90
C ILE A 71 -0.50 6.97 10.40
N ILE A 72 -0.25 8.16 9.88
CA ILE A 72 0.23 8.36 8.52
C ILE A 72 1.74 8.41 8.59
N PRO A 73 2.46 7.48 7.94
CA PRO A 73 3.92 7.50 7.93
C PRO A 73 4.48 8.81 7.36
N ALA A 74 5.47 9.40 8.02
CA ALA A 74 6.16 10.59 7.54
C ALA A 74 6.72 10.39 6.13
N ARG A 75 7.26 9.20 5.87
CA ARG A 75 7.74 8.76 4.55
C ARG A 75 6.73 9.04 3.42
N TRP A 76 5.42 8.91 3.65
CA TRP A 76 4.42 9.16 2.60
C TRP A 76 4.25 10.63 2.28
N THR A 77 4.26 11.50 3.28
CA THR A 77 4.11 12.95 3.08
C THR A 77 5.40 13.64 2.63
N GLU A 78 6.54 13.00 2.80
CA GLU A 78 7.85 13.46 2.34
C GLU A 78 8.12 13.11 0.87
N ARG A 79 7.41 12.13 0.31
CA ARG A 79 7.51 11.78 -1.11
C ARG A 79 6.92 12.89 -2.00
N VAL A 80 7.46 13.00 -3.21
CA VAL A 80 6.84 13.81 -4.25
C VAL A 80 5.46 13.24 -4.58
N PHE A 81 4.44 14.08 -4.66
CA PHE A 81 3.03 13.70 -4.82
C PHE A 81 2.80 12.64 -5.92
N ASP A 82 3.41 12.82 -7.09
CA ASP A 82 3.22 11.91 -8.23
C ASP A 82 3.80 10.50 -8.00
N THR A 83 4.66 10.31 -6.99
CA THR A 83 5.27 9.00 -6.71
C THR A 83 4.40 8.10 -5.82
N TRP A 84 3.36 8.64 -5.19
CA TRP A 84 2.47 7.84 -4.33
C TRP A 84 1.70 6.78 -5.11
N LEU A 85 1.36 7.08 -6.34
CA LEU A 85 0.57 6.23 -7.22
C LEU A 85 1.45 5.44 -8.20
N GLN A 86 2.68 5.15 -7.80
CA GLN A 86 3.64 4.39 -8.60
C GLN A 86 4.29 3.30 -7.77
N LEU A 87 4.13 2.06 -8.18
CA LEU A 87 4.95 0.94 -7.73
C LEU A 87 6.09 0.75 -8.72
N LYS A 88 7.32 0.76 -8.23
CA LYS A 88 8.50 0.29 -8.95
C LYS A 88 9.16 -0.81 -8.13
N GLY A 89 9.47 -1.92 -8.76
CA GLY A 89 10.06 -3.05 -8.06
C GLY A 89 10.94 -3.89 -8.96
N ASP A 90 11.86 -4.60 -8.32
CA ASP A 90 12.71 -5.61 -8.94
C ASP A 90 12.27 -7.00 -8.45
N CYS A 91 12.17 -7.94 -9.38
CA CYS A 91 11.79 -9.31 -9.08
C CYS A 91 12.53 -10.30 -9.99
N GLN A 92 12.48 -11.58 -9.61
CA GLN A 92 13.11 -12.65 -10.38
C GLN A 92 12.07 -13.44 -11.17
N PRO A 93 12.46 -14.05 -12.31
CA PRO A 93 11.61 -15.02 -12.99
C PRO A 93 11.25 -16.20 -12.07
N GLY A 94 9.98 -16.57 -12.03
CA GLY A 94 9.46 -17.62 -11.15
C GLY A 94 9.26 -17.21 -9.69
N GLU A 95 9.50 -15.96 -9.33
CA GLU A 95 9.26 -15.45 -7.98
C GLU A 95 7.75 -15.26 -7.74
N PHE A 96 7.31 -15.48 -6.50
CA PHE A 96 6.05 -14.94 -6.00
C PHE A 96 6.32 -13.56 -5.41
N TYR A 97 6.01 -12.50 -6.16
CA TYR A 97 6.29 -11.12 -5.79
C TYR A 97 5.16 -10.53 -4.96
N THR A 98 5.49 -9.86 -3.86
CA THR A 98 4.51 -9.20 -2.98
C THR A 98 4.76 -7.71 -2.84
N TRP A 99 3.70 -6.94 -2.65
CA TRP A 99 3.72 -5.51 -2.43
C TRP A 99 2.42 -5.04 -1.77
N GLN A 100 2.28 -3.75 -1.52
CA GLN A 100 1.14 -3.22 -0.77
C GLN A 100 0.61 -1.95 -1.39
N ILE A 101 -0.68 -1.67 -1.13
CA ILE A 101 -1.31 -0.37 -1.34
C ILE A 101 -1.88 0.08 0.00
N GLY A 102 -1.34 1.16 0.56
CA GLY A 102 -1.96 1.83 1.70
C GLY A 102 -3.15 2.66 1.23
N VAL A 103 -4.31 2.47 1.85
CA VAL A 103 -5.50 3.27 1.62
C VAL A 103 -5.80 4.07 2.87
N PHE A 104 -5.70 5.40 2.78
CA PHE A 104 -6.01 6.33 3.88
C PHE A 104 -7.31 7.08 3.61
N THR A 105 -8.24 7.03 4.56
CA THR A 105 -9.54 7.66 4.44
C THR A 105 -9.82 8.70 5.54
N PRO A 106 -9.40 9.96 5.37
CA PRO A 106 -9.55 10.99 6.40
C PRO A 106 -10.99 11.53 6.51
N PHE A 107 -11.79 11.44 5.45
CA PHE A 107 -13.02 12.19 5.36
C PHE A 107 -14.27 11.38 5.73
N LYS A 108 -14.29 10.08 5.42
CA LYS A 108 -15.42 9.18 5.63
C LYS A 108 -14.97 7.74 5.87
N GLU A 109 -15.83 6.89 6.38
CA GLU A 109 -15.66 5.44 6.31
C GLU A 109 -15.76 4.98 4.85
N LEU A 110 -14.93 4.02 4.44
CA LEU A 110 -15.04 3.34 3.14
C LEU A 110 -15.64 1.95 3.32
N LYS A 111 -16.61 1.61 2.46
CA LYS A 111 -17.25 0.29 2.44
C LYS A 111 -17.07 -0.35 1.07
N GLY A 112 -16.64 -1.63 1.07
CA GLY A 112 -16.49 -2.34 -0.19
C GLY A 112 -15.30 -1.88 -1.03
N VAL A 113 -14.17 -1.57 -0.37
CA VAL A 113 -12.93 -1.27 -1.08
C VAL A 113 -12.46 -2.53 -1.81
N SER A 114 -12.14 -2.38 -3.09
CA SER A 114 -11.63 -3.46 -3.93
C SER A 114 -10.45 -2.98 -4.77
N VAL A 115 -9.61 -3.92 -5.19
CA VAL A 115 -8.52 -3.70 -6.13
C VAL A 115 -8.66 -4.66 -7.30
N SER A 116 -8.37 -4.17 -8.50
CA SER A 116 -8.26 -4.97 -9.73
C SER A 116 -7.02 -4.52 -10.52
N PHE A 117 -6.63 -5.31 -11.51
CA PHE A 117 -5.37 -5.12 -12.21
C PHE A 117 -5.57 -5.18 -13.71
N SER A 118 -4.73 -4.47 -14.48
CA SER A 118 -4.53 -4.74 -15.89
C SER A 118 -3.50 -5.86 -16.07
N ASP A 119 -3.42 -6.45 -17.27
CA ASP A 119 -2.23 -7.19 -17.65
C ASP A 119 -1.01 -6.26 -17.53
N LEU A 120 0.15 -6.81 -17.11
CA LEU A 120 1.42 -6.11 -17.26
C LEU A 120 2.04 -6.53 -18.59
N VAL A 121 2.55 -5.57 -19.34
CA VAL A 121 3.10 -5.80 -20.69
C VAL A 121 4.52 -5.26 -20.77
N ASN A 122 5.45 -6.04 -21.35
CA ASN A 122 6.80 -5.58 -21.63
C ASN A 122 6.93 -5.02 -23.07
N ALA A 123 8.10 -4.51 -23.42
CA ALA A 123 8.37 -3.91 -24.71
C ALA A 123 8.19 -4.89 -25.90
N ASP A 124 8.39 -6.19 -25.65
CA ASP A 124 8.23 -7.24 -26.67
C ASP A 124 6.78 -7.73 -26.81
N GLY A 125 5.84 -7.15 -26.06
CA GLY A 125 4.43 -7.53 -26.06
C GLY A 125 4.11 -8.77 -25.18
N ASN A 126 5.10 -9.33 -24.45
CA ASN A 126 4.83 -10.40 -23.51
C ASN A 126 4.02 -9.90 -22.33
N LYS A 127 3.18 -10.77 -21.76
CA LYS A 127 2.21 -10.39 -20.73
C LYS A 127 2.34 -11.23 -19.48
N ILE A 128 2.28 -10.55 -18.32
CA ILE A 128 1.88 -11.15 -17.06
C ILE A 128 0.40 -10.84 -16.88
N LYS A 129 -0.43 -11.89 -16.82
CA LYS A 129 -1.88 -11.75 -16.83
C LYS A 129 -2.41 -11.13 -15.54
N SER A 130 -3.47 -10.34 -15.64
CA SER A 130 -4.17 -9.77 -14.48
C SER A 130 -4.69 -10.85 -13.52
N THR A 131 -4.95 -12.07 -14.01
CA THR A 131 -5.35 -13.23 -13.20
C THR A 131 -4.22 -13.82 -12.35
N SER A 132 -2.96 -13.40 -12.56
CA SER A 132 -1.83 -13.78 -11.71
C SER A 132 -1.78 -13.00 -10.39
N PHE A 133 -2.57 -11.94 -10.26
CA PHE A 133 -2.63 -11.14 -9.05
C PHE A 133 -3.67 -11.65 -8.07
N GLN A 134 -3.35 -11.56 -6.78
CA GLN A 134 -4.25 -11.84 -5.68
C GLN A 134 -4.16 -10.73 -4.63
N CYS A 135 -5.30 -10.30 -4.10
CA CYS A 135 -5.35 -9.42 -2.94
C CYS A 135 -5.74 -10.22 -1.70
N PHE A 136 -4.79 -10.46 -0.80
CA PHE A 136 -4.98 -11.31 0.39
C PHE A 136 -5.99 -10.76 1.39
N ASN A 137 -6.25 -9.45 1.36
CA ASN A 137 -7.29 -8.85 2.19
C ASN A 137 -8.71 -9.15 1.69
N GLN A 138 -8.86 -9.58 0.43
CA GLN A 138 -10.16 -9.77 -0.21
C GLN A 138 -10.50 -11.22 -0.49
N GLU A 139 -9.50 -12.05 -0.74
CA GLU A 139 -9.70 -13.45 -1.08
C GLU A 139 -8.50 -14.29 -0.64
N GLY A 140 -8.72 -15.56 -0.45
CA GLY A 140 -7.69 -16.50 -0.04
C GLY A 140 -8.27 -17.85 0.34
N THR A 141 -7.44 -18.64 1.01
CA THR A 141 -7.81 -19.90 1.63
C THR A 141 -7.57 -19.78 3.12
N ASP A 142 -8.55 -20.17 3.94
CA ASP A 142 -8.45 -20.15 5.39
C ASP A 142 -7.68 -21.38 5.93
N THR A 143 -7.55 -21.45 7.25
CA THR A 143 -6.84 -22.55 7.94
C THR A 143 -7.48 -23.92 7.74
N ASP A 144 -8.76 -23.96 7.37
CA ASP A 144 -9.52 -25.19 7.11
C ASP A 144 -9.52 -25.59 5.63
N GLY A 145 -8.75 -24.85 4.81
CA GLY A 145 -8.64 -25.09 3.36
C GLY A 145 -9.83 -24.58 2.55
N GLN A 146 -10.74 -23.79 3.17
CA GLN A 146 -11.88 -23.21 2.47
C GLN A 146 -11.51 -21.88 1.82
N THR A 147 -11.94 -21.69 0.57
CA THR A 147 -11.78 -20.41 -0.10
C THR A 147 -12.73 -19.38 0.50
N PHE A 148 -12.23 -18.16 0.73
CA PHE A 148 -13.06 -17.05 1.18
C PHE A 148 -12.97 -15.85 0.24
N ARG A 149 -14.05 -15.08 0.21
CA ARG A 149 -14.08 -13.71 -0.30
C ARG A 149 -14.69 -12.80 0.74
N LYS A 150 -14.06 -11.65 0.99
CA LYS A 150 -14.56 -10.65 1.92
C LYS A 150 -14.40 -9.23 1.37
N THR A 151 -15.24 -8.35 1.86
CA THR A 151 -15.19 -6.92 1.55
C THR A 151 -14.25 -6.22 2.52
N VAL A 152 -13.41 -5.33 2.02
CA VAL A 152 -12.56 -4.49 2.86
C VAL A 152 -13.33 -3.23 3.24
N CYS A 153 -13.48 -3.00 4.54
CA CYS A 153 -14.04 -1.77 5.11
C CYS A 153 -12.94 -1.05 5.89
N ILE A 154 -12.87 0.29 5.74
CA ILE A 154 -11.82 1.09 6.36
C ILE A 154 -12.51 2.20 7.17
N PRO A 155 -12.38 2.22 8.50
CA PRO A 155 -12.94 3.28 9.33
C PRO A 155 -12.38 4.66 8.96
N LYS A 156 -13.17 5.70 9.18
CA LYS A 156 -12.71 7.09 8.99
C LYS A 156 -11.46 7.36 9.85
N GLY A 157 -10.44 7.97 9.25
CA GLY A 157 -9.18 8.32 9.89
C GLY A 157 -8.14 7.20 9.91
N TYR A 158 -8.46 6.02 9.34
CA TYR A 158 -7.55 4.88 9.35
C TYR A 158 -6.83 4.69 8.02
N VAL A 159 -5.65 4.08 8.13
CA VAL A 159 -4.90 3.48 7.04
C VAL A 159 -5.16 1.99 7.03
N GLN A 160 -5.38 1.41 5.85
CA GLN A 160 -5.50 -0.02 5.63
C GLN A 160 -4.58 -0.44 4.49
N ALA A 161 -3.76 -1.47 4.72
CA ALA A 161 -3.04 -2.14 3.65
C ALA A 161 -3.98 -3.00 2.80
N LEU A 162 -3.82 -2.95 1.49
CA LEU A 162 -4.21 -4.01 0.57
C LEU A 162 -2.94 -4.76 0.20
N TRP A 163 -2.80 -5.99 0.68
CA TRP A 163 -1.66 -6.85 0.40
C TRP A 163 -1.86 -7.58 -0.92
N ILE A 164 -0.93 -7.38 -1.83
CA ILE A 164 -0.98 -7.92 -3.18
C ILE A 164 0.12 -8.95 -3.34
N GLY A 165 -0.21 -10.10 -3.91
CA GLY A 165 0.75 -11.09 -4.36
C GLY A 165 0.53 -11.40 -5.84
N MET A 166 1.58 -11.79 -6.53
CA MET A 166 1.50 -12.21 -7.93
C MET A 166 2.59 -13.20 -8.29
N ASP A 167 2.24 -14.19 -9.13
CA ASP A 167 3.21 -15.09 -9.73
C ASP A 167 3.90 -14.43 -10.91
N ILE A 168 5.24 -14.37 -10.86
CA ILE A 168 6.07 -13.96 -11.99
C ILE A 168 6.37 -15.20 -12.84
N PRO A 169 5.98 -15.25 -14.12
CA PRO A 169 6.29 -16.39 -14.97
C PRO A 169 7.81 -16.66 -15.03
N ALA A 170 8.21 -17.92 -14.99
CA ALA A 170 9.62 -18.31 -15.08
C ALA A 170 10.29 -17.87 -16.40
N SER A 171 9.49 -17.62 -17.44
CA SER A 171 9.96 -17.11 -18.74
C SER A 171 9.96 -15.58 -18.82
N ALA A 172 9.48 -14.86 -17.77
CA ALA A 172 9.39 -13.41 -17.80
C ALA A 172 10.79 -12.77 -17.76
N LYS A 173 10.98 -11.70 -18.52
CA LYS A 173 12.23 -10.94 -18.59
C LYS A 173 11.98 -9.50 -19.03
N GLY A 174 12.74 -8.57 -18.47
CA GLY A 174 12.68 -7.15 -18.80
C GLY A 174 11.63 -6.38 -18.00
N ILE A 175 11.32 -5.18 -18.43
CA ILE A 175 10.45 -4.25 -17.70
C ILE A 175 8.99 -4.45 -18.13
N TYR A 176 8.15 -4.82 -17.18
CA TYR A 176 6.71 -4.97 -17.35
C TYR A 176 5.97 -3.77 -16.76
N LYS A 177 5.00 -3.23 -17.50
CA LYS A 177 4.19 -2.07 -17.09
C LYS A 177 2.71 -2.37 -17.16
N GLY A 178 1.97 -1.84 -16.19
CA GLY A 178 0.51 -1.91 -16.12
C GLY A 178 -0.04 -1.06 -15.00
N LYS A 179 -1.24 -1.39 -14.52
CA LYS A 179 -1.94 -0.60 -13.51
C LYS A 179 -2.68 -1.47 -12.50
N ALA A 180 -2.78 -0.97 -11.28
CA ALA A 180 -3.79 -1.37 -10.31
C ALA A 180 -4.88 -0.29 -10.23
N PHE A 181 -6.11 -0.71 -9.90
CA PHE A 181 -7.30 0.14 -9.80
C PHE A 181 -7.94 -0.09 -8.45
N VAL A 182 -7.82 0.87 -7.54
CA VAL A 182 -8.47 0.83 -6.22
C VAL A 182 -9.76 1.62 -6.27
N LYS A 183 -10.87 1.03 -5.84
CA LYS A 183 -12.17 1.71 -5.81
C LYS A 183 -13.00 1.33 -4.58
N GLU A 184 -13.89 2.24 -4.19
CA GLU A 184 -14.96 1.99 -3.22
C GLU A 184 -16.29 1.81 -3.99
N GLY A 185 -16.90 0.64 -3.87
CA GLY A 185 -18.17 0.35 -4.54
C GLY A 185 -18.13 0.64 -6.05
N SER A 186 -18.99 1.55 -6.51
CA SER A 186 -19.09 1.97 -7.92
C SER A 186 -18.34 3.28 -8.22
N SER A 187 -17.51 3.80 -7.30
CA SER A 187 -16.76 5.03 -7.51
C SER A 187 -15.75 4.92 -8.66
N GLN A 188 -15.28 6.06 -9.16
CA GLN A 188 -14.15 6.08 -10.08
C GLN A 188 -12.91 5.53 -9.36
N PRO A 189 -12.14 4.64 -10.00
CA PRO A 189 -10.95 4.05 -9.38
C PRO A 189 -9.82 5.06 -9.25
N VAL A 190 -9.02 4.91 -8.22
CA VAL A 190 -7.67 5.48 -8.14
C VAL A 190 -6.73 4.56 -8.88
N GLU A 191 -6.07 5.06 -9.90
CA GLU A 191 -5.10 4.31 -10.71
C GLU A 191 -3.71 4.39 -10.10
N ILE A 192 -3.04 3.24 -10.01
CA ILE A 192 -1.66 3.12 -9.52
C ILE A 192 -0.85 2.49 -10.66
N ALA A 193 0.16 3.20 -11.13
CA ALA A 193 1.07 2.67 -12.13
C ALA A 193 1.96 1.58 -11.53
N ILE A 194 2.17 0.51 -12.27
CA ILE A 194 3.06 -0.60 -11.90
C ILE A 194 4.16 -0.71 -12.93
N GLU A 195 5.41 -0.72 -12.47
CA GLU A 195 6.61 -1.01 -13.26
C GLU A 195 7.44 -2.03 -12.52
N LEU A 196 7.57 -3.24 -13.07
CA LEU A 196 8.36 -4.32 -12.52
C LEU A 196 9.51 -4.66 -13.47
N ASN A 197 10.72 -4.61 -12.96
CA ASN A 197 11.91 -5.07 -13.66
C ASN A 197 12.17 -6.55 -13.31
N VAL A 198 11.89 -7.42 -14.25
CA VAL A 198 12.16 -8.87 -14.09
C VAL A 198 13.55 -9.15 -14.62
N SER A 199 14.49 -9.29 -13.70
CA SER A 199 15.90 -9.58 -14.01
C SER A 199 16.31 -10.90 -13.37
N GLY A 200 16.74 -11.84 -14.21
CA GLY A 200 17.43 -13.05 -13.71
C GLY A 200 18.81 -12.69 -13.19
N SER A 201 19.17 -13.22 -12.03
CA SER A 201 20.54 -13.22 -11.53
C SER A 201 21.43 -14.13 -12.37
#